data_54775d67a22216f1478db2ebe1fb7734
#
_entry.id   54775d67a22216f1478db2ebe1fb7734
#
_cell.length_a   1.000
_cell.length_b   1.000
_cell.length_c   1.000
_cell.angle_alpha   90.00
_cell.angle_beta   90.00
_cell.angle_gamma   90.00
#
_symmetry.space_group_name_H-M   'P 1'
#
loop_
_entity.id
_entity.type
_entity.pdbx_description
1 polymer ?
#
loop_
_entity_poly.entity_id
_entity_poly.type
_entity_poly.pdbx_seq_one_letter_code
_entity_poly.pdbx_strand_id
1 'polypeptide(L)'
;MNYFHHGWEHIAGNQACLAHILRDFQDAAESWPDAIWPAQAQRALRGLISAWHAARDAGQPQIPAATAGPLIREFRHAVLAGLSDVPRIPGPKSSTAQHPGRDLLEFCSSRQGDVLRFCGDTTIWPTNNISERGVRPLKTQQKISGRLTSENTTQDRLDIRSYIDTARKHGQDVLTVIKAAMTGTPWQPPALPGASP
;
A
#
# COMPACT_ATOMS: atom_id res chain seq x y z
N MET A 1 3.69 8.14 11.00
CA MET A 1 3.15 8.49 9.67
C MET A 1 1.65 8.25 9.66
N ASN A 2 0.83 9.29 9.50
CA ASN A 2 -0.63 9.13 9.43
C ASN A 2 -1.00 8.80 7.97
N TYR A 3 -1.21 7.52 7.68
CA TYR A 3 -1.59 7.06 6.34
C TYR A 3 -3.09 7.21 6.04
N PHE A 4 -3.88 7.75 6.98
CA PHE A 4 -5.33 7.82 6.86
C PHE A 4 -5.80 9.26 7.01
N HIS A 5 -6.34 9.82 5.93
CA HIS A 5 -7.05 11.09 5.97
C HIS A 5 -8.45 10.88 6.57
N HIS A 6 -8.85 11.77 7.47
CA HIS A 6 -10.24 11.87 7.93
C HIS A 6 -11.17 12.07 6.73
N GLY A 7 -12.30 11.38 6.70
CA GLY A 7 -13.29 11.49 5.62
C GLY A 7 -13.47 10.22 4.77
N TRP A 8 -12.79 9.11 5.12
CA TRP A 8 -12.87 7.85 4.39
C TRP A 8 -13.65 6.78 5.17
N GLU A 9 -14.55 7.22 6.04
CA GLU A 9 -15.38 6.36 6.91
C GLU A 9 -16.30 5.41 6.14
N HIS A 10 -16.61 5.74 4.88
CA HIS A 10 -17.41 4.92 3.97
C HIS A 10 -16.62 3.81 3.26
N ILE A 11 -15.28 3.74 3.46
CA ILE A 11 -14.45 2.70 2.85
C ILE A 11 -14.47 1.46 3.72
N ALA A 12 -14.85 0.34 3.14
CA ALA A 12 -15.00 -0.97 3.79
C ALA A 12 -13.71 -1.49 4.50
N GLY A 13 -12.58 -0.81 4.34
CA GLY A 13 -11.32 -1.05 5.04
C GLY A 13 -10.10 -0.67 4.21
N ASN A 14 -8.95 -0.67 4.87
CA ASN A 14 -7.67 -0.30 4.29
C ASN A 14 -6.77 -1.52 4.13
N GLN A 15 -5.93 -1.53 3.09
CA GLN A 15 -4.80 -2.43 2.95
C GLN A 15 -3.52 -1.62 3.13
N ALA A 16 -2.72 -1.97 4.13
CA ALA A 16 -1.40 -1.39 4.30
C ALA A 16 -0.46 -1.84 3.17
N CYS A 17 0.32 -0.91 2.61
CA CYS A 17 1.26 -1.25 1.55
C CYS A 17 2.42 -2.08 2.09
N LEU A 18 2.46 -3.37 1.78
CA LEU A 18 3.51 -4.28 2.27
C LEU A 18 4.89 -3.93 1.75
N ALA A 19 5.02 -3.22 0.62
CA ALA A 19 6.33 -2.81 0.13
C ALA A 19 7.05 -1.87 1.11
N HIS A 20 6.31 -0.99 1.79
CA HIS A 20 6.86 -0.11 2.83
C HIS A 20 7.19 -0.91 4.10
N ILE A 21 6.25 -1.73 4.57
CA ILE A 21 6.44 -2.56 5.76
C ILE A 21 7.65 -3.50 5.61
N LEU A 22 7.81 -4.13 4.44
CA LEU A 22 8.95 -4.99 4.16
C LEU A 22 10.28 -4.22 4.14
N ARG A 23 10.28 -2.98 3.65
CA ARG A 23 11.46 -2.11 3.70
C ARG A 23 11.80 -1.73 5.13
N ASP A 24 10.80 -1.33 5.92
CA ASP A 24 11.00 -0.96 7.33
C ASP A 24 11.54 -2.15 8.16
N PHE A 25 11.08 -3.39 7.87
CA PHE A 25 11.67 -4.59 8.46
C PHE A 25 13.08 -4.88 7.96
N GLN A 26 13.40 -4.55 6.70
CA GLN A 26 14.75 -4.68 6.17
C GLN A 26 15.71 -3.71 6.87
N ASP A 27 15.31 -2.45 7.00
CA ASP A 27 16.06 -1.41 7.69
C ASP A 27 16.28 -1.80 9.16
N ALA A 28 15.26 -2.41 9.79
CA ALA A 28 15.39 -2.95 11.14
C ALA A 28 16.39 -4.11 11.22
N ALA A 29 16.36 -5.05 10.28
CA ALA A 29 17.31 -6.17 10.25
C ALA A 29 18.76 -5.71 10.04
N GLU A 30 18.97 -4.68 9.22
CA GLU A 30 20.29 -4.09 8.97
C GLU A 30 20.81 -3.28 10.16
N SER A 31 19.91 -2.58 10.85
CA SER A 31 20.25 -1.76 12.01
C SER A 31 20.51 -2.60 13.29
N TRP A 32 19.84 -3.75 13.40
CA TRP A 32 19.93 -4.66 14.55
C TRP A 32 20.12 -6.10 14.09
N PRO A 33 21.34 -6.47 13.67
CA PRO A 33 21.62 -7.78 13.09
C PRO A 33 21.42 -8.95 14.05
N ASP A 34 21.48 -8.70 15.37
CA ASP A 34 21.24 -9.72 16.41
C ASP A 34 19.73 -9.99 16.63
N ALA A 35 18.86 -9.11 16.15
CA ALA A 35 17.40 -9.25 16.28
C ALA A 35 16.87 -10.25 15.23
N ILE A 36 16.22 -11.31 15.68
CA ILE A 36 15.68 -12.36 14.79
C ILE A 36 14.31 -11.96 14.21
N TRP A 37 13.51 -11.20 14.96
CA TRP A 37 12.14 -10.87 14.60
C TRP A 37 11.97 -10.14 13.25
N PRO A 38 12.89 -9.23 12.81
CA PRO A 38 12.67 -8.55 11.53
C PRO A 38 12.72 -9.51 10.34
N ALA A 39 13.72 -10.40 10.33
CA ALA A 39 13.89 -11.41 9.28
C ALA A 39 12.73 -12.43 9.27
N GLN A 40 12.23 -12.83 10.46
CA GLN A 40 11.07 -13.70 10.57
C GLN A 40 9.80 -13.04 10.02
N ALA A 41 9.53 -11.79 10.41
CA ALA A 41 8.38 -11.04 9.90
C ALA A 41 8.43 -10.87 8.38
N GLN A 42 9.60 -10.50 7.83
CA GLN A 42 9.79 -10.39 6.39
C GLN A 42 9.53 -11.71 5.66
N ARG A 43 10.09 -12.80 6.15
CA ARG A 43 9.92 -14.12 5.54
C ARG A 43 8.44 -14.50 5.50
N ALA A 44 7.73 -14.32 6.60
CA ALA A 44 6.30 -14.61 6.69
C ALA A 44 5.48 -13.76 5.72
N LEU A 45 5.71 -12.45 5.66
CA LEU A 45 5.01 -11.55 4.73
C LEU A 45 5.33 -11.87 3.26
N ARG A 46 6.58 -12.16 2.92
CA ARG A 46 6.96 -12.57 1.56
C ARG A 46 6.31 -13.90 1.18
N GLY A 47 6.22 -14.86 2.13
CA GLY A 47 5.50 -16.11 1.93
C GLY A 47 4.02 -15.89 1.67
N LEU A 48 3.36 -14.99 2.39
CA LEU A 48 1.96 -14.61 2.18
C LEU A 48 1.76 -13.93 0.81
N ILE A 49 2.67 -13.05 0.37
CA ILE A 49 2.61 -12.45 -0.96
C ILE A 49 2.73 -13.51 -2.06
N SER A 50 3.65 -14.46 -1.92
CA SER A 50 3.81 -15.56 -2.88
C SER A 50 2.56 -16.45 -2.92
N ALA A 51 1.99 -16.75 -1.77
CA ALA A 51 0.75 -17.53 -1.67
C ALA A 51 -0.45 -16.78 -2.27
N TRP A 52 -0.49 -15.45 -2.14
CA TRP A 52 -1.51 -14.60 -2.76
C TRP A 52 -1.42 -14.66 -4.29
N HIS A 53 -0.22 -14.54 -4.86
CA HIS A 53 -0.04 -14.68 -6.31
C HIS A 53 -0.51 -16.04 -6.79
N ALA A 54 -0.10 -17.12 -6.13
CA ALA A 54 -0.53 -18.48 -6.50
C ALA A 54 -2.05 -18.66 -6.41
N ALA A 55 -2.70 -18.16 -5.36
CA ALA A 55 -4.14 -18.22 -5.19
C ALA A 55 -4.87 -17.41 -6.28
N ARG A 56 -4.40 -16.21 -6.60
CA ARG A 56 -4.95 -15.35 -7.64
C ARG A 56 -4.82 -15.98 -9.03
N ASP A 57 -3.64 -16.52 -9.37
CA ASP A 57 -3.39 -17.18 -10.65
C ASP A 57 -4.26 -18.44 -10.81
N ALA A 58 -4.59 -19.11 -9.69
CA ALA A 58 -5.52 -20.23 -9.65
C ALA A 58 -7.02 -19.81 -9.60
N GLY A 59 -7.33 -18.50 -9.68
CA GLY A 59 -8.71 -17.99 -9.62
C GLY A 59 -9.39 -18.16 -8.26
N GLN A 60 -8.63 -18.37 -7.19
CA GLN A 60 -9.18 -18.52 -5.85
C GLN A 60 -9.54 -17.15 -5.26
N PRO A 61 -10.66 -17.02 -4.52
CA PRO A 61 -11.08 -15.74 -3.94
C PRO A 61 -10.20 -15.28 -2.76
N GLN A 62 -9.47 -16.20 -2.14
CA GLN A 62 -8.62 -15.94 -0.98
C GLN A 62 -7.46 -16.93 -0.93
N ILE A 63 -6.44 -16.64 -0.12
CA ILE A 63 -5.37 -17.62 0.15
C ILE A 63 -5.97 -18.77 0.97
N PRO A 64 -5.73 -20.06 0.58
CA PRO A 64 -6.20 -21.20 1.37
C PRO A 64 -5.72 -21.11 2.83
N ALA A 65 -6.63 -21.37 3.78
CA ALA A 65 -6.34 -21.26 5.21
C ALA A 65 -5.16 -22.14 5.66
N ALA A 66 -5.00 -23.31 5.03
CA ALA A 66 -3.89 -24.23 5.30
C ALA A 66 -2.53 -23.60 4.95
N THR A 67 -2.47 -22.75 3.92
CA THR A 67 -1.26 -22.04 3.50
C THR A 67 -1.08 -20.75 4.28
N ALA A 68 -2.14 -19.94 4.43
CA ALA A 68 -2.06 -18.66 5.13
C ALA A 68 -1.83 -18.82 6.64
N GLY A 69 -2.48 -19.79 7.27
CA GLY A 69 -2.49 -19.94 8.72
C GLY A 69 -1.10 -20.04 9.37
N PRO A 70 -0.21 -20.92 8.90
CA PRO A 70 1.16 -21.00 9.43
C PRO A 70 1.94 -19.70 9.30
N LEU A 71 1.87 -19.05 8.13
CA LEU A 71 2.59 -17.79 7.84
C LEU A 71 2.06 -16.62 8.67
N ILE A 72 0.74 -16.54 8.87
CA ILE A 72 0.12 -15.54 9.73
C ILE A 72 0.56 -15.75 11.20
N ARG A 73 0.64 -16.99 11.67
CA ARG A 73 1.15 -17.27 13.03
C ARG A 73 2.62 -16.88 13.16
N GLU A 74 3.44 -17.21 12.17
CA GLU A 74 4.86 -16.81 12.14
C GLU A 74 5.03 -15.30 12.20
N PHE A 75 4.28 -14.55 11.39
CA PHE A 75 4.26 -13.09 11.41
C PHE A 75 3.85 -12.53 12.77
N ARG A 76 2.76 -13.05 13.34
CA ARG A 76 2.28 -12.64 14.67
C ARG A 76 3.32 -12.89 15.75
N HIS A 77 3.92 -14.07 15.73
CA HIS A 77 4.96 -14.43 16.68
C HIS A 77 6.17 -13.51 16.57
N ALA A 78 6.63 -13.21 15.35
CA ALA A 78 7.72 -12.27 15.12
C ALA A 78 7.41 -10.87 15.66
N VAL A 79 6.19 -10.35 15.43
CA VAL A 79 5.76 -9.04 15.95
C VAL A 79 5.72 -9.04 17.48
N LEU A 80 5.18 -10.09 18.10
CA LEU A 80 5.11 -10.19 19.57
C LEU A 80 6.51 -10.33 20.20
N ALA A 81 7.39 -11.13 19.59
CA ALA A 81 8.77 -11.25 20.03
C ALA A 81 9.49 -9.90 19.96
N GLY A 82 9.36 -9.18 18.84
CA GLY A 82 9.93 -7.84 18.69
C GLY A 82 9.38 -6.84 19.71
N LEU A 83 8.09 -6.87 20.00
CA LEU A 83 7.49 -6.00 21.03
C LEU A 83 8.04 -6.28 22.43
N SER A 84 8.43 -7.54 22.70
CA SER A 84 9.08 -7.94 23.94
C SER A 84 10.54 -7.49 23.99
N ASP A 85 11.28 -7.65 22.87
CA ASP A 85 12.69 -7.29 22.75
C ASP A 85 12.93 -5.77 22.83
N VAL A 86 11.98 -4.97 22.33
CA VAL A 86 12.05 -3.51 22.30
C VAL A 86 10.89 -2.88 23.07
N PRO A 87 10.91 -2.95 24.41
CA PRO A 87 9.85 -2.38 25.23
C PRO A 87 9.76 -0.87 25.05
N ARG A 88 8.54 -0.34 25.18
CA ARG A 88 8.33 1.10 25.14
C ARG A 88 8.98 1.76 26.35
N ILE A 89 9.78 2.80 26.08
CA ILE A 89 10.33 3.65 27.14
C ILE A 89 9.29 4.72 27.50
N PRO A 90 9.07 5.04 28.78
CA PRO A 90 8.19 6.14 29.19
C PRO A 90 8.58 7.46 28.53
N GLY A 91 7.61 8.17 28.00
CA GLY A 91 7.85 9.46 27.34
C GLY A 91 7.13 9.62 25.99
N PRO A 92 7.33 10.73 25.29
CA PRO A 92 6.72 10.98 24.00
C PRO A 92 7.14 9.95 22.95
N LYS A 93 6.23 9.57 22.03
CA LYS A 93 6.55 8.67 20.89
C LYS A 93 7.69 9.18 20.01
N SER A 94 7.79 10.50 19.85
CA SER A 94 8.84 11.18 19.08
C SER A 94 10.20 11.29 19.80
N SER A 95 10.33 10.75 21.02
CA SER A 95 11.59 10.76 21.74
C SER A 95 12.64 9.95 21.01
N THR A 96 13.83 10.50 20.84
CA THR A 96 15.01 9.80 20.28
C THR A 96 15.46 8.61 21.13
N ALA A 97 14.98 8.51 22.37
CA ALA A 97 15.22 7.36 23.24
C ALA A 97 14.38 6.14 22.85
N GLN A 98 13.27 6.32 22.13
CA GLN A 98 12.45 5.19 21.65
C GLN A 98 13.21 4.42 20.56
N HIS A 99 13.12 3.10 20.64
CA HIS A 99 13.69 2.26 19.59
C HIS A 99 12.89 2.44 18.28
N PRO A 100 13.54 2.78 17.14
CA PRO A 100 12.83 3.06 15.88
C PRO A 100 11.94 1.91 15.38
N GLY A 101 12.35 0.65 15.61
CA GLY A 101 11.55 -0.52 15.28
C GLY A 101 10.26 -0.67 16.11
N ARG A 102 10.13 0.06 17.23
CA ARG A 102 8.96 -0.03 18.10
C ARG A 102 7.68 0.44 17.40
N ASP A 103 7.73 1.55 16.68
CA ASP A 103 6.56 2.08 15.97
C ASP A 103 6.09 1.15 14.84
N LEU A 104 7.02 0.49 14.13
CA LEU A 104 6.71 -0.54 13.14
C LEU A 104 5.98 -1.73 13.77
N LEU A 105 6.49 -2.24 14.90
CA LEU A 105 5.91 -3.36 15.61
C LEU A 105 4.52 -3.04 16.18
N GLU A 106 4.36 -1.85 16.77
CA GLU A 106 3.06 -1.37 17.26
C GLU A 106 2.06 -1.20 16.12
N PHE A 107 2.49 -0.66 14.98
CA PHE A 107 1.66 -0.57 13.78
C PHE A 107 1.22 -1.96 13.32
N CYS A 108 2.16 -2.89 13.16
CA CYS A 108 1.84 -4.25 12.73
C CYS A 108 0.94 -5.00 13.71
N SER A 109 1.05 -4.73 15.01
CA SER A 109 0.20 -5.33 16.03
C SER A 109 -1.21 -4.73 16.05
N SER A 110 -1.32 -3.40 16.13
CA SER A 110 -2.59 -2.70 16.27
C SER A 110 -3.41 -2.67 14.97
N ARG A 111 -2.74 -2.69 13.81
CA ARG A 111 -3.34 -2.64 12.47
C ARG A 111 -3.17 -3.94 11.70
N GLN A 112 -3.08 -5.05 12.39
CA GLN A 112 -2.88 -6.36 11.76
C GLN A 112 -3.93 -6.69 10.69
N GLY A 113 -5.19 -6.32 10.91
CA GLY A 113 -6.26 -6.48 9.92
C GLY A 113 -5.96 -5.74 8.62
N ASP A 114 -5.38 -4.54 8.69
CA ASP A 114 -5.00 -3.75 7.51
C ASP A 114 -3.75 -4.31 6.82
N VAL A 115 -2.83 -4.92 7.58
CA VAL A 115 -1.62 -5.55 7.04
C VAL A 115 -1.94 -6.86 6.31
N LEU A 116 -2.87 -7.65 6.83
CA LEU A 116 -3.20 -9.01 6.35
C LEU A 116 -4.49 -9.10 5.53
N ARG A 117 -5.16 -7.98 5.23
CA ARG A 117 -6.44 -7.95 4.54
C ARG A 117 -6.42 -8.69 3.19
N PHE A 118 -5.34 -8.53 2.41
CA PHE A 118 -5.15 -9.18 1.12
C PHE A 118 -5.18 -10.73 1.19
N CYS A 119 -4.96 -11.30 2.37
CA CYS A 119 -5.02 -12.77 2.53
C CYS A 119 -6.44 -13.30 2.39
N GLY A 120 -7.45 -12.51 2.76
CA GLY A 120 -8.87 -12.86 2.70
C GLY A 120 -9.55 -12.48 1.38
N ASP A 121 -8.87 -11.79 0.48
CA ASP A 121 -9.44 -11.34 -0.79
C ASP A 121 -8.33 -11.13 -1.83
N THR A 122 -8.29 -12.00 -2.85
CA THR A 122 -7.28 -11.92 -3.92
C THR A 122 -7.51 -10.77 -4.90
N THR A 123 -8.60 -10.02 -4.81
CA THR A 123 -8.79 -8.78 -5.57
C THR A 123 -8.01 -7.62 -4.94
N ILE A 124 -7.67 -7.71 -3.66
CA ILE A 124 -6.91 -6.70 -2.93
C ILE A 124 -5.41 -6.93 -3.13
N TRP A 125 -4.73 -5.96 -3.73
CA TRP A 125 -3.28 -6.04 -3.93
C TRP A 125 -2.52 -5.80 -2.62
N PRO A 126 -1.52 -6.65 -2.31
CA PRO A 126 -0.71 -6.47 -1.09
C PRO A 126 0.19 -5.24 -1.13
N THR A 127 0.43 -4.65 -2.31
CA THR A 127 1.29 -3.48 -2.49
C THR A 127 0.59 -2.40 -3.32
N ASN A 128 0.92 -1.13 -3.08
CA ASN A 128 0.36 0.01 -3.80
C ASN A 128 1.22 0.44 -5.01
N ASN A 129 2.03 -0.45 -5.56
CA ASN A 129 2.97 -0.15 -6.63
C ASN A 129 2.29 0.42 -7.90
N ILE A 130 1.06 0.00 -8.19
CA ILE A 130 0.31 0.47 -9.38
C ILE A 130 -0.04 1.95 -9.23
N SER A 131 -0.57 2.35 -8.07
CA SER A 131 -0.92 3.75 -7.80
C SER A 131 0.34 4.62 -7.68
N GLU A 132 1.42 4.12 -7.05
CA GLU A 132 2.68 4.84 -6.94
C GLU A 132 3.34 5.09 -8.30
N ARG A 133 3.28 4.14 -9.24
CA ARG A 133 3.76 4.33 -10.61
C ARG A 133 3.00 5.45 -11.32
N GLY A 134 1.69 5.59 -11.08
CA GLY A 134 0.88 6.67 -11.61
C GLY A 134 1.32 8.06 -11.14
N VAL A 135 1.73 8.20 -9.87
CA VAL A 135 2.12 9.50 -9.27
C VAL A 135 3.62 9.80 -9.40
N ARG A 136 4.46 8.80 -9.68
CA ARG A 136 5.92 8.94 -9.76
C ARG A 136 6.41 10.04 -10.72
N PRO A 137 5.87 10.18 -11.96
CA PRO A 137 6.30 11.24 -12.87
C PRO A 137 6.04 12.64 -12.32
N LEU A 138 4.94 12.84 -11.55
CA LEU A 138 4.64 14.12 -10.92
C LEU A 138 5.64 14.45 -9.81
N LYS A 139 5.94 13.47 -8.95
CA LYS A 139 6.97 13.62 -7.91
C LYS A 139 8.35 13.91 -8.53
N THR A 140 8.67 13.28 -9.66
CA THR A 140 9.92 13.52 -10.40
C THR A 140 9.94 14.93 -10.97
N GLN A 141 8.87 15.41 -11.59
CA GLN A 141 8.77 16.79 -12.10
C GLN A 141 8.90 17.81 -10.96
N GLN A 142 8.22 17.59 -9.83
CA GLN A 142 8.32 18.47 -8.67
C GLN A 142 9.76 18.54 -8.15
N LYS A 143 10.46 17.40 -8.10
CA LYS A 143 11.84 17.31 -7.58
C LYS A 143 12.90 17.88 -8.52
N ILE A 144 12.73 17.72 -9.85
CA ILE A 144 13.75 18.09 -10.86
C ILE A 144 13.53 19.50 -11.37
N SER A 145 12.28 19.92 -11.62
CA SER A 145 12.01 21.19 -12.29
C SER A 145 11.52 22.32 -11.39
N GLY A 146 11.16 22.04 -10.15
CA GLY A 146 10.58 23.05 -9.24
C GLY A 146 9.32 23.76 -9.78
N ARG A 147 8.80 23.33 -10.92
CA ARG A 147 7.82 24.05 -11.76
C ARG A 147 6.35 23.74 -11.47
N LEU A 148 6.02 23.26 -10.30
CA LEU A 148 4.61 23.23 -9.85
C LEU A 148 4.35 24.49 -9.04
N THR A 149 4.53 25.66 -9.64
CA THR A 149 4.42 26.98 -9.00
C THR A 149 2.99 27.53 -9.00
N SER A 150 2.09 26.97 -9.83
CA SER A 150 0.69 27.35 -9.88
C SER A 150 -0.17 26.17 -9.49
N GLU A 151 -1.05 26.36 -8.51
CA GLU A 151 -1.98 25.33 -8.03
C GLU A 151 -2.94 24.89 -9.14
N ASN A 152 -3.48 25.82 -9.92
CA ASN A 152 -4.38 25.55 -11.03
C ASN A 152 -3.68 24.72 -12.12
N THR A 153 -2.47 25.11 -12.55
CA THR A 153 -1.72 24.35 -13.56
C THR A 153 -1.35 22.95 -13.06
N THR A 154 -1.13 22.80 -11.76
CA THR A 154 -0.86 21.50 -11.15
C THR A 154 -2.12 20.64 -11.16
N GLN A 155 -3.28 21.20 -10.82
CA GLN A 155 -4.56 20.51 -10.87
C GLN A 155 -4.91 20.07 -12.28
N ASP A 156 -4.81 20.97 -13.28
CA ASP A 156 -5.05 20.64 -14.69
C ASP A 156 -4.22 19.45 -15.17
N ARG A 157 -2.93 19.41 -14.79
CA ARG A 157 -2.03 18.28 -15.13
C ARG A 157 -2.43 16.99 -14.44
N LEU A 158 -2.87 17.07 -13.19
CA LEU A 158 -3.37 15.92 -12.44
C LEU A 158 -4.63 15.36 -13.09
N ASP A 159 -5.55 16.23 -13.50
CA ASP A 159 -6.81 15.85 -14.13
C ASP A 159 -6.58 15.20 -15.50
N ILE A 160 -5.75 15.79 -16.35
CA ILE A 160 -5.37 15.22 -17.66
C ILE A 160 -4.73 13.84 -17.46
N ARG A 161 -3.81 13.72 -16.50
CA ARG A 161 -3.14 12.46 -16.24
C ARG A 161 -4.09 11.41 -15.68
N SER A 162 -4.95 11.79 -14.74
CA SER A 162 -5.97 10.91 -14.17
C SER A 162 -6.90 10.38 -15.26
N TYR A 163 -7.34 11.24 -16.17
CA TYR A 163 -8.16 10.88 -17.31
C TYR A 163 -7.47 9.84 -18.21
N ILE A 164 -6.21 10.09 -18.61
CA ILE A 164 -5.42 9.18 -19.45
C ILE A 164 -5.16 7.83 -18.75
N ASP A 165 -4.77 7.85 -17.49
CA ASP A 165 -4.46 6.63 -16.74
C ASP A 165 -5.72 5.79 -16.47
N THR A 166 -6.87 6.45 -16.27
CA THR A 166 -8.17 5.78 -16.14
C THR A 166 -8.57 5.12 -17.45
N ALA A 167 -8.48 5.82 -18.57
CA ALA A 167 -8.78 5.27 -19.89
C ALA A 167 -7.91 4.03 -20.21
N ARG A 168 -6.60 4.10 -19.93
CA ARG A 168 -5.70 2.94 -20.08
C ARG A 168 -6.11 1.74 -19.24
N LYS A 169 -6.49 1.96 -17.98
CA LYS A 169 -6.95 0.89 -17.08
C LYS A 169 -8.22 0.21 -17.58
N HIS A 170 -9.01 0.93 -18.36
CA HIS A 170 -10.21 0.41 -19.03
C HIS A 170 -9.94 -0.07 -20.46
N GLY A 171 -8.68 -0.27 -20.85
CA GLY A 171 -8.31 -0.79 -22.17
C GLY A 171 -8.55 0.17 -23.35
N GLN A 172 -8.75 1.46 -23.08
CA GLN A 172 -8.99 2.46 -24.12
C GLN A 172 -7.68 2.88 -24.79
N ASP A 173 -7.75 3.14 -26.10
CA ASP A 173 -6.63 3.76 -26.82
C ASP A 173 -6.48 5.24 -26.42
N VAL A 174 -5.31 5.61 -25.91
CA VAL A 174 -5.04 6.94 -25.34
C VAL A 174 -5.20 8.06 -26.35
N LEU A 175 -4.74 7.85 -27.59
CA LEU A 175 -4.83 8.90 -28.63
C LEU A 175 -6.28 9.16 -29.01
N THR A 176 -7.08 8.10 -29.14
CA THR A 176 -8.52 8.20 -29.41
C THR A 176 -9.24 8.95 -28.30
N VAL A 177 -8.92 8.63 -27.05
CA VAL A 177 -9.55 9.27 -25.87
C VAL A 177 -9.19 10.75 -25.76
N ILE A 178 -7.91 11.11 -26.01
CA ILE A 178 -7.48 12.50 -26.03
C ILE A 178 -8.18 13.26 -27.16
N LYS A 179 -8.22 12.70 -28.37
CA LYS A 179 -8.91 13.31 -29.51
C LYS A 179 -10.38 13.57 -29.21
N ALA A 180 -11.07 12.58 -28.63
CA ALA A 180 -12.48 12.73 -28.22
C ALA A 180 -12.67 13.86 -27.20
N ALA A 181 -11.79 13.96 -26.20
CA ALA A 181 -11.83 15.04 -25.22
C ALA A 181 -11.63 16.42 -25.88
N MET A 182 -10.69 16.54 -26.81
CA MET A 182 -10.41 17.79 -27.53
C MET A 182 -11.56 18.21 -28.47
N THR A 183 -12.36 17.25 -28.94
CA THR A 183 -13.53 17.50 -29.80
C THR A 183 -14.84 17.67 -29.02
N GLY A 184 -14.80 17.77 -27.68
CA GLY A 184 -15.95 18.01 -26.82
C GLY A 184 -16.78 16.77 -26.49
N THR A 185 -16.30 15.57 -26.80
CA THR A 185 -16.97 14.29 -26.52
C THR A 185 -16.05 13.38 -25.65
N PRO A 186 -15.68 13.81 -24.42
CA PRO A 186 -14.75 13.05 -23.61
C PRO A 186 -15.31 11.67 -23.27
N TRP A 187 -14.44 10.66 -23.34
CA TRP A 187 -14.77 9.32 -22.86
C TRP A 187 -15.06 9.36 -21.35
N GLN A 188 -16.08 8.62 -20.93
CA GLN A 188 -16.45 8.48 -19.53
C GLN A 188 -16.19 7.03 -19.07
N PRO A 189 -15.61 6.82 -17.87
CA PRO A 189 -15.49 5.47 -17.33
C PRO A 189 -16.89 4.90 -17.04
N PRO A 190 -17.09 3.58 -17.19
CA PRO A 190 -18.35 2.95 -16.81
C PRO A 190 -18.66 3.24 -15.34
N ALA A 191 -19.94 3.45 -15.03
CA ALA A 191 -20.38 3.64 -13.65
C ALA A 191 -20.00 2.42 -12.80
N LEU A 192 -19.55 2.68 -11.57
CA LEU A 192 -19.27 1.60 -10.63
C LEU A 192 -20.58 0.87 -10.30
N PRO A 193 -20.57 -0.49 -10.25
CA PRO A 193 -21.74 -1.24 -9.82
C PRO A 193 -22.15 -0.78 -8.40
N GLY A 194 -23.38 -0.24 -8.27
CA GLY A 194 -23.92 0.23 -7.00
C GLY A 194 -23.77 1.72 -6.71
N ALA A 195 -23.20 2.52 -7.59
CA ALA A 195 -23.30 3.98 -7.51
C ALA A 195 -24.66 4.36 -8.13
N SER A 196 -25.66 4.58 -7.30
CA SER A 196 -26.88 5.32 -7.71
C SER A 196 -26.53 6.78 -7.93
N PRO A 197 -27.14 7.43 -8.94
CA PRO A 197 -26.92 8.85 -9.23
C PRO A 197 -27.35 9.76 -8.09
#